data_855b7829eaaa044d6df9d80382e30098
#
_entry.id   855b7829eaaa044d6df9d80382e30098
#
_cell.length_a   1.000
_cell.length_b   1.000
_cell.length_c   1.000
_cell.angle_alpha   90.00
_cell.angle_beta   90.00
_cell.angle_gamma   90.00
#
_symmetry.space_group_name_H-M   'P 1'
#
loop_
_entity.id
_entity.type
_entity.pdbx_description
1 polymer ?
#
loop_
_entity_poly.entity_id
_entity_poly.type
_entity_poly.pdbx_seq_one_letter_code
_entity_poly.pdbx_strand_id
1 'polypeptide(L)'
;MFKTIKNAWSLPDLRKKILFTLLIIVVFRIGSVIQVPFLDTAALRSVMNPDDWSNTMLSYMNTLSGGAFSNATLFAMGITPYINSSIIIQLLCVAIPPLERLAREGEAGRRKISAITRYVTVGLGIIQGTAYYFYLLNSKVTPVSYTHLRA
;
A
#
# COMPACT_ATOMS: atom_id res chain seq x y z
N MET A 1 3.62 -9.49 33.07
CA MET A 1 3.10 -9.04 31.76
C MET A 1 1.57 -8.92 31.72
N PHE A 2 0.78 -9.90 32.17
CA PHE A 2 -0.69 -9.80 32.15
C PHE A 2 -1.29 -8.64 32.99
N LYS A 3 -0.68 -8.31 34.14
CA LYS A 3 -1.12 -7.17 34.95
C LYS A 3 -0.97 -5.82 34.24
N THR A 4 0.10 -5.65 33.46
CA THR A 4 0.35 -4.42 32.68
C THR A 4 -0.68 -4.24 31.58
N ILE A 5 -1.06 -5.33 30.90
CA ILE A 5 -2.10 -5.30 29.87
C ILE A 5 -3.47 -4.98 30.47
N LYS A 6 -3.78 -5.55 31.63
CA LYS A 6 -5.03 -5.27 32.34
C LYS A 6 -5.12 -3.83 32.82
N ASN A 7 -4.00 -3.26 33.31
CA ASN A 7 -3.92 -1.86 33.71
C ASN A 7 -3.98 -0.89 32.50
N ALA A 8 -3.40 -1.28 31.37
CA ALA A 8 -3.52 -0.52 30.11
C ALA A 8 -4.97 -0.46 29.61
N TRP A 9 -5.74 -1.54 29.81
CA TRP A 9 -7.15 -1.60 29.41
C TRP A 9 -8.06 -0.74 30.29
N SER A 10 -7.64 -0.39 31.51
CA SER A 10 -8.40 0.49 32.41
C SER A 10 -8.31 1.98 32.05
N LEU A 11 -7.36 2.38 31.19
CA LEU A 11 -7.21 3.75 30.71
C LEU A 11 -8.13 3.99 29.50
N PRO A 12 -9.14 4.88 29.60
CA PRO A 12 -10.14 5.05 28.53
C PRO A 12 -9.53 5.57 27.22
N ASP A 13 -8.49 6.38 27.26
CA ASP A 13 -7.82 6.89 26.08
C ASP A 13 -7.02 5.82 25.35
N LEU A 14 -6.38 4.94 26.07
CA LEU A 14 -5.61 3.85 25.49
C LEU A 14 -6.53 2.80 24.87
N ARG A 15 -7.64 2.50 25.53
CA ARG A 15 -8.66 1.59 25.04
C ARG A 15 -9.26 2.08 23.72
N LYS A 16 -9.58 3.38 23.59
CA LYS A 16 -10.10 3.96 22.34
C LYS A 16 -9.08 3.83 21.19
N LYS A 17 -7.81 4.09 21.47
CA LYS A 17 -6.74 3.96 20.46
C LYS A 17 -6.53 2.51 20.01
N ILE A 18 -6.52 1.56 20.96
CA ILE A 18 -6.39 0.13 20.65
C ILE A 18 -7.60 -0.36 19.83
N LEU A 19 -8.82 0.00 20.25
CA LEU A 19 -10.04 -0.39 19.54
C LEU A 19 -10.07 0.18 18.12
N PHE A 20 -9.68 1.43 17.95
CA PHE A 20 -9.56 2.06 16.63
C PHE A 20 -8.52 1.35 15.75
N THR A 21 -7.36 1.01 16.31
CA THR A 21 -6.32 0.27 15.56
C THR A 21 -6.81 -1.11 15.15
N LEU A 22 -7.48 -1.85 16.04
CA LEU A 22 -8.08 -3.14 15.71
C LEU A 22 -9.14 -3.01 14.61
N LEU A 23 -10.00 -1.98 14.68
CA LEU A 23 -11.00 -1.72 13.65
C LEU A 23 -10.35 -1.47 12.30
N ILE A 24 -9.30 -0.65 12.22
CA ILE A 24 -8.56 -0.42 10.98
C ILE A 24 -7.93 -1.71 10.44
N ILE A 25 -7.36 -2.55 11.30
CA ILE A 25 -6.80 -3.85 10.90
C ILE A 25 -7.89 -4.76 10.31
N VAL A 26 -9.06 -4.81 10.92
CA VAL A 26 -10.19 -5.59 10.41
C VAL A 26 -10.65 -5.06 9.06
N VAL A 27 -10.81 -3.75 8.91
CA VAL A 27 -11.20 -3.11 7.62
C VAL A 27 -10.15 -3.42 6.54
N PHE A 28 -8.86 -3.30 6.87
CA PHE A 28 -7.78 -3.66 5.96
C PHE A 28 -7.84 -5.14 5.56
N ARG A 29 -8.11 -6.03 6.51
CA ARG A 29 -8.21 -7.46 6.25
C ARG A 29 -9.38 -7.79 5.32
N ILE A 30 -10.53 -7.17 5.53
CA ILE A 30 -11.69 -7.32 4.64
C ILE A 30 -11.35 -6.85 3.23
N GLY A 31 -10.77 -5.66 3.08
CA GLY A 31 -10.40 -5.13 1.77
C GLY A 31 -9.30 -5.93 1.06
N SER A 32 -8.43 -6.62 1.80
CA SER A 32 -7.41 -7.49 1.22
C SER A 32 -7.95 -8.87 0.77
N VAL A 33 -9.18 -9.20 1.11
CA VAL A 33 -9.88 -10.42 0.62
C VAL A 33 -10.76 -10.11 -0.59
N ILE A 34 -11.24 -8.86 -0.72
CA ILE A 34 -12.07 -8.44 -1.85
C ILE A 34 -11.19 -8.38 -3.11
N GLN A 35 -11.39 -9.34 -4.00
CA GLN A 35 -10.72 -9.40 -5.29
C GLN A 35 -11.37 -8.43 -6.28
N VAL A 36 -10.57 -7.80 -7.12
CA VAL A 36 -11.08 -6.98 -8.22
C VAL A 36 -11.73 -7.89 -9.25
N PRO A 37 -13.02 -7.69 -9.59
CA PRO A 37 -13.68 -8.48 -10.61
C PRO A 37 -12.98 -8.34 -11.97
N PHE A 38 -13.11 -9.34 -12.84
CA PHE A 38 -12.52 -9.38 -14.18
C PHE A 38 -10.99 -9.60 -14.25
N LEU A 39 -10.36 -10.08 -13.18
CA LEU A 39 -8.96 -10.46 -13.18
C LEU A 39 -8.80 -11.98 -12.96
N ASP A 40 -8.02 -12.62 -13.82
CA ASP A 40 -7.67 -14.04 -13.66
C ASP A 40 -6.50 -14.17 -12.69
N THR A 41 -6.81 -14.48 -11.43
CA THR A 41 -5.82 -14.67 -10.37
C THR A 41 -4.92 -15.89 -10.61
N ALA A 42 -5.39 -16.88 -11.36
CA ALA A 42 -4.59 -18.05 -11.71
C ALA A 42 -3.49 -17.68 -12.70
N ALA A 43 -3.83 -16.88 -13.72
CA ALA A 43 -2.85 -16.35 -14.66
C ALA A 43 -1.85 -15.39 -13.97
N LEU A 44 -2.29 -14.57 -13.03
CA LEU A 44 -1.40 -13.71 -12.27
C LEU A 44 -0.40 -14.50 -11.41
N ARG A 45 -0.86 -15.57 -10.78
CA ARG A 45 0.01 -16.48 -10.00
C ARG A 45 1.01 -17.23 -10.89
N SER A 46 0.64 -17.61 -12.11
CA SER A 46 1.55 -18.27 -13.05
C SER A 46 2.66 -17.35 -13.55
N VAL A 47 2.38 -16.06 -13.71
CA VAL A 47 3.38 -15.03 -14.06
C VAL A 47 4.34 -14.75 -12.89
N MET A 48 3.94 -15.06 -11.66
CA MET A 48 4.75 -14.87 -10.44
C MET A 48 5.61 -16.09 -10.09
N ASN A 49 5.98 -16.95 -11.05
CA ASN A 49 6.86 -18.09 -10.78
C ASN A 49 8.22 -17.61 -10.24
N PRO A 50 8.74 -18.25 -9.16
CA PRO A 50 9.95 -17.80 -8.47
C PRO A 50 11.25 -17.95 -9.26
N ASP A 51 11.22 -18.62 -10.41
CA ASP A 51 12.44 -18.99 -11.15
C ASP A 51 13.03 -17.86 -12.00
N ASP A 52 12.31 -16.75 -12.21
CA ASP A 52 12.77 -15.59 -12.95
C ASP A 52 13.14 -14.43 -12.01
N TRP A 53 14.27 -13.77 -12.26
CA TRP A 53 14.77 -12.64 -11.48
C TRP A 53 13.75 -11.48 -11.35
N SER A 54 13.00 -11.20 -12.41
CA SER A 54 11.89 -10.23 -12.40
C SER A 54 10.76 -10.63 -11.44
N ASN A 55 10.55 -11.93 -11.29
CA ASN A 55 9.52 -12.49 -10.42
C ASN A 55 9.90 -12.46 -8.95
N THR A 56 11.20 -12.42 -8.61
CA THR A 56 11.68 -12.28 -7.23
C THR A 56 11.25 -10.95 -6.63
N MET A 57 11.30 -9.86 -7.40
CA MET A 57 10.84 -8.54 -6.96
C MET A 57 9.32 -8.51 -6.71
N LEU A 58 8.56 -9.11 -7.63
CA LEU A 58 7.10 -9.23 -7.49
C LEU A 58 6.72 -10.14 -6.32
N SER A 59 7.45 -11.23 -6.12
CA SER A 59 7.27 -12.13 -4.97
C SER A 59 7.53 -11.41 -3.64
N TYR A 60 8.55 -10.57 -3.59
CA TYR A 60 8.85 -9.74 -2.42
C TYR A 60 7.71 -8.75 -2.14
N MET A 61 7.20 -8.04 -3.15
CA MET A 61 6.04 -7.18 -3.02
C MET A 61 4.80 -7.92 -2.56
N ASN A 62 4.59 -9.14 -3.06
CA ASN A 62 3.49 -9.99 -2.63
C ASN A 62 3.59 -10.38 -1.15
N THR A 63 4.79 -10.69 -0.68
CA THR A 63 5.05 -11.00 0.73
C THR A 63 4.79 -9.77 1.61
N LEU A 64 5.24 -8.58 1.20
CA LEU A 64 5.00 -7.33 1.92
C LEU A 64 3.52 -6.95 1.99
N SER A 65 2.76 -7.27 0.95
CA SER A 65 1.31 -7.03 0.91
C SER A 65 0.48 -8.13 1.58
N GLY A 66 1.14 -9.17 2.15
CA GLY A 66 0.45 -10.29 2.78
C GLY A 66 -0.37 -11.14 1.80
N GLY A 67 0.09 -11.29 0.54
CA GLY A 67 -0.60 -12.05 -0.50
C GLY A 67 -1.69 -11.26 -1.24
N ALA A 68 -1.92 -10.01 -0.89
CA ALA A 68 -2.93 -9.18 -1.54
C ALA A 68 -2.59 -8.87 -3.01
N PHE A 69 -1.30 -8.80 -3.34
CA PHE A 69 -0.83 -8.52 -4.68
C PHE A 69 -1.13 -9.68 -5.65
N SER A 70 -0.83 -10.93 -5.26
CA SER A 70 -1.08 -12.13 -6.09
C SER A 70 -2.57 -12.44 -6.28
N ASN A 71 -3.41 -11.96 -5.37
CA ASN A 71 -4.86 -12.10 -5.44
C ASN A 71 -5.54 -10.92 -6.14
N ALA A 72 -4.78 -9.94 -6.64
CA ALA A 72 -5.29 -8.73 -7.29
C ALA A 72 -6.43 -8.08 -6.49
N THR A 73 -6.21 -7.92 -5.20
CA THR A 73 -7.23 -7.36 -4.30
C THR A 73 -7.23 -5.84 -4.33
N LEU A 74 -8.25 -5.24 -3.75
CA LEU A 74 -8.39 -3.78 -3.66
C LEU A 74 -7.17 -3.12 -3.01
N PHE A 75 -6.52 -3.79 -2.06
CA PHE A 75 -5.31 -3.32 -1.38
C PHE A 75 -4.02 -4.01 -1.87
N ALA A 76 -3.96 -4.41 -3.15
CA ALA A 76 -2.79 -5.06 -3.74
C ALA A 76 -1.48 -4.28 -3.54
N MET A 77 -1.54 -2.95 -3.61
CA MET A 77 -0.38 -2.08 -3.38
C MET A 77 -0.06 -1.84 -1.90
N GLY A 78 -0.99 -2.15 -0.99
CA GLY A 78 -0.82 -2.03 0.45
C GLY A 78 -0.34 -0.64 0.90
N ILE A 79 0.69 -0.61 1.74
CA ILE A 79 1.28 0.61 2.30
C ILE A 79 2.47 1.14 1.48
N THR A 80 2.85 0.48 0.38
CA THR A 80 4.03 0.79 -0.44
C THR A 80 4.06 2.24 -0.92
N PRO A 81 2.96 2.84 -1.46
CA PRO A 81 2.97 4.23 -1.89
C PRO A 81 3.30 5.20 -0.76
N TYR A 82 2.81 4.92 0.45
CA TYR A 82 3.07 5.75 1.62
C TYR A 82 4.52 5.65 2.10
N ILE A 83 5.08 4.45 2.14
CA ILE A 83 6.48 4.23 2.55
C ILE A 83 7.41 4.95 1.57
N ASN A 84 7.22 4.77 0.26
CA ASN A 84 8.02 5.41 -0.76
C ASN A 84 7.93 6.95 -0.66
N SER A 85 6.72 7.47 -0.53
CA SER A 85 6.49 8.90 -0.35
C SER A 85 7.18 9.45 0.90
N SER A 86 7.11 8.74 2.01
CA SER A 86 7.74 9.13 3.27
C SER A 86 9.26 9.20 3.13
N ILE A 87 9.87 8.20 2.50
CA ILE A 87 11.33 8.18 2.25
C ILE A 87 11.73 9.31 1.31
N ILE A 88 11.00 9.51 0.21
CA ILE A 88 11.26 10.60 -0.74
C ILE A 88 11.22 11.96 -0.02
N ILE A 89 10.20 12.23 0.77
CA ILE A 89 10.07 13.50 1.48
C ILE A 89 11.17 13.66 2.53
N GLN A 90 11.58 12.61 3.22
CA GLN A 90 12.71 12.67 4.15
C GLN A 90 14.01 13.02 3.44
N LEU A 91 14.29 12.42 2.28
CA LEU A 91 15.46 12.76 1.46
C LEU A 91 15.37 14.19 0.92
N LEU A 92 14.20 14.62 0.47
CA LEU A 92 13.98 15.99 0.01
C LEU A 92 14.13 17.02 1.15
N CYS A 93 13.80 16.68 2.38
CA CYS A 93 14.05 17.56 3.55
C CYS A 93 15.55 17.81 3.79
N VAL A 94 16.40 16.87 3.39
CA VAL A 94 17.88 17.05 3.46
C VAL A 94 18.40 17.79 2.23
N ALA A 95 17.83 17.53 1.05
CA ALA A 95 18.32 18.09 -0.22
C ALA A 95 17.83 19.50 -0.50
N ILE A 96 16.65 19.88 0.00
CA ILE A 96 16.00 21.16 -0.33
C ILE A 96 15.98 22.08 0.92
N PRO A 97 16.72 23.22 0.92
CA PRO A 97 16.82 24.12 2.08
C PRO A 97 15.48 24.62 2.66
N PRO A 98 14.44 24.94 1.84
CA PRO A 98 13.13 25.31 2.38
C PRO A 98 12.44 24.22 3.19
N LEU A 99 12.57 22.94 2.77
CA LEU A 99 12.01 21.80 3.49
C LEU A 99 12.81 21.50 4.77
N GLU A 100 14.13 21.68 4.73
CA GLU A 100 14.99 21.54 5.90
C GLU A 100 14.60 22.55 6.99
N ARG A 101 14.36 23.81 6.61
CA ARG A 101 13.88 24.84 7.56
C ARG A 101 12.55 24.42 8.18
N LEU A 102 11.64 23.93 7.35
CA LEU A 102 10.34 23.42 7.81
C LEU A 102 10.49 22.23 8.78
N ALA A 103 11.45 21.33 8.51
CA ALA A 103 11.74 20.21 9.41
C ALA A 103 12.29 20.65 10.76
N ARG A 104 13.02 21.76 10.80
CA ARG A 104 13.59 22.37 12.02
C ARG A 104 12.60 23.19 12.82
N GLU A 105 11.45 23.58 12.27
CA GLU A 105 10.38 24.32 12.95
C GLU A 105 9.65 23.54 14.07
N GLY A 106 10.10 22.33 14.41
CA GLY A 106 9.51 21.50 15.46
C GLY A 106 8.17 20.86 15.07
N GLU A 107 7.19 20.85 15.98
CA GLU A 107 5.91 20.16 15.76
C GLU A 107 5.08 20.78 14.62
N ALA A 108 5.08 22.09 14.47
CA ALA A 108 4.35 22.78 13.42
C ALA A 108 4.88 22.41 12.02
N GLY A 109 6.20 22.37 11.87
CA GLY A 109 6.85 21.93 10.65
C GLY A 109 6.60 20.46 10.33
N ARG A 110 6.67 19.58 11.33
CA ARG A 110 6.36 18.15 11.16
C ARG A 110 4.93 17.90 10.66
N ARG A 111 3.97 18.67 11.14
CA ARG A 111 2.58 18.58 10.68
C ARG A 111 2.45 18.97 9.21
N LYS A 112 3.15 20.02 8.76
CA LYS A 112 3.17 20.44 7.37
C LYS A 112 3.84 19.39 6.48
N ILE A 113 5.00 18.84 6.88
CA ILE A 113 5.69 17.75 6.18
C ILE A 113 4.80 16.53 6.07
N SER A 114 4.11 16.14 7.14
CA SER A 114 3.16 15.02 7.12
C SER A 114 1.99 15.27 6.15
N ALA A 115 1.51 16.51 6.05
CA ALA A 115 0.47 16.85 5.07
C ALA A 115 1.01 16.72 3.64
N ILE A 116 2.20 17.24 3.34
CA ILE A 116 2.86 17.11 2.03
C ILE A 116 3.05 15.62 1.68
N THR A 117 3.53 14.82 2.62
CA THR A 117 3.69 13.37 2.43
C THR A 117 2.39 12.70 2.01
N ARG A 118 1.26 13.08 2.61
CA ARG A 118 -0.06 12.52 2.23
C ARG A 118 -0.45 12.88 0.81
N TYR A 119 -0.25 14.12 0.38
CA TYR A 119 -0.54 14.53 -1.01
C TYR A 119 0.35 13.81 -2.01
N VAL A 120 1.65 13.68 -1.72
CA VAL A 120 2.59 12.94 -2.55
C VAL A 120 2.22 11.45 -2.59
N THR A 121 1.78 10.89 -1.47
CA THR A 121 1.29 9.49 -1.41
C THR A 121 0.11 9.26 -2.34
N VAL A 122 -0.86 10.17 -2.37
CA VAL A 122 -2.01 10.07 -3.28
C VAL A 122 -1.55 10.12 -4.74
N GLY A 123 -0.67 11.06 -5.08
CA GLY A 123 -0.10 11.17 -6.43
C GLY A 123 0.64 9.90 -6.86
N LEU A 124 1.53 9.40 -5.99
CA LEU A 124 2.26 8.14 -6.25
C LEU A 124 1.32 6.94 -6.33
N GLY A 125 0.29 6.88 -5.49
CA GLY A 125 -0.71 5.81 -5.52
C GLY A 125 -1.46 5.76 -6.86
N ILE A 126 -1.84 6.92 -7.41
CA ILE A 126 -2.48 7.01 -8.73
C ILE A 126 -1.53 6.54 -9.83
N ILE A 127 -0.27 7.01 -9.83
CA ILE A 127 0.73 6.63 -10.82
C ILE A 127 1.00 5.12 -10.77
N GLN A 128 1.23 4.58 -9.57
CA GLN A 128 1.50 3.16 -9.37
C GLN A 128 0.28 2.31 -9.70
N GLY A 129 -0.93 2.74 -9.35
CA GLY A 129 -2.18 2.06 -9.69
C GLY A 129 -2.39 1.99 -11.20
N THR A 130 -2.13 3.09 -11.90
CA THR A 130 -2.19 3.14 -13.37
C THR A 130 -1.13 2.23 -14.00
N ALA A 131 0.10 2.27 -13.50
CA ALA A 131 1.17 1.40 -13.98
C ALA A 131 0.83 -0.09 -13.76
N TYR A 132 0.26 -0.43 -12.60
CA TYR A 132 -0.19 -1.78 -12.30
C TYR A 132 -1.32 -2.23 -13.22
N TYR A 133 -2.28 -1.37 -13.52
CA TYR A 133 -3.34 -1.64 -14.48
C TYR A 133 -2.80 -1.92 -15.88
N PHE A 134 -1.87 -1.10 -16.39
CA PHE A 134 -1.22 -1.35 -17.68
C PHE A 134 -0.40 -2.63 -17.69
N TYR A 135 0.26 -2.93 -16.58
CA TYR A 135 0.99 -4.19 -16.44
C TYR A 135 0.06 -5.41 -16.56
N LEU A 136 -1.10 -5.38 -15.89
CA LEU A 136 -2.10 -6.43 -15.98
C LEU A 136 -2.66 -6.59 -17.40
N LEU A 137 -2.94 -5.48 -18.09
CA LEU A 137 -3.39 -5.51 -19.49
C LEU A 137 -2.36 -6.17 -20.42
N ASN A 138 -1.09 -5.81 -20.25
CA ASN A 138 -0.02 -6.31 -21.10
C ASN A 138 0.32 -7.80 -20.80
N SER A 139 0.14 -8.24 -19.58
CA SER A 139 0.39 -9.61 -19.12
C SER A 139 -0.73 -10.59 -19.52
N LYS A 140 -1.75 -10.16 -20.28
CA LYS A 140 -2.92 -10.96 -20.69
C LYS A 140 -3.66 -11.64 -19.52
N VAL A 141 -3.51 -11.08 -18.32
CA VAL A 141 -4.18 -11.55 -17.10
C VAL A 141 -5.64 -11.09 -17.05
N THR A 142 -6.00 -10.11 -17.87
CA THR A 142 -7.39 -9.70 -18.04
C THR A 142 -8.04 -10.56 -19.11
N PRO A 143 -9.09 -11.33 -18.82
CA PRO A 143 -9.88 -12.00 -19.83
C PRO A 143 -10.80 -10.98 -20.52
N VAL A 144 -10.23 -9.92 -21.09
CA VAL A 144 -10.97 -9.09 -22.04
C VAL A 144 -10.90 -9.83 -23.36
N SER A 145 -11.81 -10.77 -23.51
CA SER A 145 -12.06 -11.44 -24.77
C SER A 145 -12.59 -10.40 -25.77
N TYR A 146 -11.68 -9.81 -26.54
CA TYR A 146 -12.02 -9.05 -27.74
C TYR A 146 -12.52 -9.97 -28.87
N THR A 147 -12.96 -11.19 -28.55
CA THR A 147 -13.47 -12.16 -29.53
C THR A 147 -14.85 -11.82 -30.06
N HIS A 148 -15.55 -10.80 -29.54
CA HIS A 148 -16.87 -10.40 -30.02
C HIS A 148 -16.89 -9.23 -31.02
N LEU A 149 -15.73 -8.71 -31.47
CA LEU A 149 -15.69 -7.64 -32.47
C LEU A 149 -15.08 -8.07 -33.80
N ARG A 150 -15.04 -9.37 -34.06
CA ARG A 150 -14.64 -9.92 -35.37
C ARG A 150 -15.60 -11.00 -35.82
N ALA A 151 -16.81 -10.59 -36.10
CA ALA A 151 -17.78 -11.32 -36.93
C ALA A 151 -18.32 -10.39 -38.00
#